data_0dc3e55b6bafad0b68fcd533859f2491
#
_entry.id   0dc3e55b6bafad0b68fcd533859f2491
#
_cell.length_a   1.000
_cell.length_b   1.000
_cell.length_c   1.000
_cell.angle_alpha   90.00
_cell.angle_beta   90.00
_cell.angle_gamma   90.00
#
_symmetry.space_group_name_H-M   'P 1'
#
loop_
_entity.id
_entity.type
_entity.pdbx_description
1 polymer ?
#
loop_
_entity_poly.entity_id
_entity_poly.type
_entity_poly.pdbx_seq_one_letter_code
_entity_poly.pdbx_strand_id
1 'polypeptide(L)'
;MAKVGITETVLRDAHQSLIATRMTTEEMLPILSTMDKVGYHSVECWGGATFDACLRFLNEDPWDRLRILRREMPHTKLQMLFRGQNMLGYRHYADDVLEYFVQKSVANGIDIIRIFDALNDIRNLETAVKAAKKEGAHAQIAISYTLGEVFTEQYYIDYAKRIEEAGADSICIKDMAALLTPYETERLVKALKGAVNIPIQLHTHYTSGLASMCLLKGIESGVDVIDTAMSPLALGTSHAPTESMVAALQGTEYDTGLDLKLLTEIRDYFMTLRKKYIDSGLLDPKLLAVDANALIYQVPGGMLSNLLSQLKQAGKSDKFEEVLKEVPRVRADAGFPPLVTPTSQIVGTQAVFNVILGERYKTVTKEFKGLVKGSYGKTPAPIDPEFRKKILGDEQPIE
;
A
#
# COMPACT_ATOMS: atom_id res chain seq x y z
N MET A 1 -17.29 24.92 0.94
CA MET A 1 -17.10 23.55 0.41
C MET A 1 -15.73 23.09 0.82
N ALA A 2 -15.59 21.85 1.28
CA ALA A 2 -14.30 21.31 1.65
C ALA A 2 -13.51 21.00 0.37
N LYS A 3 -12.30 21.56 0.25
CA LYS A 3 -11.38 21.23 -0.85
C LYS A 3 -10.94 19.79 -0.75
N VAL A 4 -10.83 19.07 -1.88
CA VAL A 4 -10.23 17.75 -1.92
C VAL A 4 -8.72 17.85 -1.64
N GLY A 5 -8.26 17.10 -0.65
CA GLY A 5 -6.84 17.03 -0.32
C GLY A 5 -6.08 16.09 -1.25
N ILE A 6 -4.82 16.42 -1.50
CA ILE A 6 -3.89 15.57 -2.26
C ILE A 6 -2.79 15.07 -1.32
N THR A 7 -2.61 13.76 -1.24
CA THR A 7 -1.41 13.14 -0.71
C THR A 7 -0.49 12.76 -1.86
N GLU A 8 0.68 13.39 -1.92
CA GLU A 8 1.69 13.11 -2.93
C GLU A 8 2.52 11.89 -2.51
N THR A 9 2.65 10.90 -3.38
CA THR A 9 3.35 9.64 -3.09
C THR A 9 4.69 9.47 -3.78
N VAL A 10 5.12 10.47 -4.55
CA VAL A 10 6.34 10.39 -5.38
C VAL A 10 7.61 10.08 -4.58
N LEU A 11 7.66 10.49 -3.30
CA LEU A 11 8.81 10.27 -2.42
C LEU A 11 8.80 8.90 -1.69
N ARG A 12 7.76 8.09 -1.86
CA ARG A 12 7.69 6.74 -1.26
C ARG A 12 7.05 5.71 -2.19
N ASP A 13 5.71 5.66 -2.27
CA ASP A 13 5.00 4.54 -2.89
C ASP A 13 5.18 4.49 -4.41
N ALA A 14 5.22 5.63 -5.07
CA ALA A 14 5.43 5.70 -6.52
C ALA A 14 6.79 5.11 -6.92
N HIS A 15 7.87 5.57 -6.31
CA HIS A 15 9.19 5.03 -6.66
C HIS A 15 9.45 3.64 -6.07
N GLN A 16 8.76 3.26 -4.99
CA GLN A 16 8.76 1.87 -4.55
C GLN A 16 8.18 0.95 -5.62
N SER A 17 7.07 1.35 -6.22
CA SER A 17 6.35 0.55 -7.20
C SER A 17 7.08 0.45 -8.55
N LEU A 18 7.85 1.47 -8.93
CA LEU A 18 8.49 1.57 -10.24
C LEU A 18 9.99 1.18 -10.23
N ILE A 19 10.70 1.52 -9.16
CA ILE A 19 12.16 1.33 -9.05
C ILE A 19 12.58 0.68 -7.73
N ALA A 20 11.69 -0.09 -7.13
CA ALA A 20 11.95 -0.86 -5.91
C ALA A 20 12.57 -0.02 -4.77
N THR A 21 12.09 1.20 -4.56
CA THR A 21 12.53 2.12 -3.48
C THR A 21 13.98 2.59 -3.66
N ARG A 22 14.47 2.73 -4.89
CA ARG A 22 15.88 3.08 -5.16
C ARG A 22 16.17 4.57 -5.34
N MET A 23 15.16 5.46 -5.18
CA MET A 23 15.41 6.91 -5.17
C MET A 23 16.24 7.29 -3.94
N THR A 24 17.35 8.00 -4.13
CA THR A 24 18.25 8.41 -3.05
C THR A 24 17.77 9.70 -2.39
N THR A 25 18.24 9.96 -1.17
CA THR A 25 17.98 11.24 -0.48
C THR A 25 18.59 12.41 -1.25
N GLU A 26 19.75 12.23 -1.85
CA GLU A 26 20.40 13.23 -2.70
C GLU A 26 19.53 13.60 -3.90
N GLU A 27 18.86 12.63 -4.52
CA GLU A 27 17.93 12.86 -5.63
C GLU A 27 16.64 13.56 -5.19
N MET A 28 16.20 13.37 -3.95
CA MET A 28 15.02 14.06 -3.41
C MET A 28 15.31 15.52 -3.05
N LEU A 29 16.47 15.79 -2.48
CA LEU A 29 16.82 17.04 -1.81
C LEU A 29 16.56 18.31 -2.65
N PRO A 30 16.93 18.38 -3.96
CA PRO A 30 16.79 19.61 -4.73
C PRO A 30 15.35 20.11 -4.91
N ILE A 31 14.35 19.24 -4.81
CA ILE A 31 12.96 19.59 -5.10
C ILE A 31 12.10 19.78 -3.84
N LEU A 32 12.58 19.39 -2.66
CA LEU A 32 11.79 19.35 -1.44
C LEU A 32 11.23 20.72 -1.04
N SER A 33 12.05 21.76 -1.11
CA SER A 33 11.62 23.13 -0.75
C SER A 33 10.55 23.68 -1.71
N THR A 34 10.54 23.24 -2.96
CA THR A 34 9.48 23.56 -3.93
C THR A 34 8.21 22.78 -3.62
N MET A 35 8.34 21.51 -3.29
CA MET A 35 7.20 20.67 -2.86
C MET A 35 6.53 21.20 -1.60
N ASP A 36 7.30 21.76 -0.66
CA ASP A 36 6.76 22.35 0.58
C ASP A 36 5.82 23.56 0.35
N LYS A 37 5.93 24.22 -0.81
CA LYS A 37 5.09 25.37 -1.19
C LYS A 37 3.75 25.00 -1.82
N VAL A 38 3.58 23.73 -2.21
CA VAL A 38 2.40 23.31 -3.01
C VAL A 38 1.10 23.38 -2.23
N GLY A 39 1.14 23.05 -0.93
CA GLY A 39 -0.07 22.95 -0.10
C GLY A 39 -0.72 21.57 -0.18
N TYR A 40 0.03 20.51 -0.39
CA TYR A 40 -0.45 19.14 -0.27
C TYR A 40 -1.11 18.89 1.09
N HIS A 41 -2.11 18.01 1.12
CA HIS A 41 -2.62 17.48 2.39
C HIS A 41 -1.51 16.79 3.19
N SER A 42 -0.72 15.97 2.50
CA SER A 42 0.49 15.35 3.04
C SER A 42 1.41 14.89 1.90
N VAL A 43 2.65 14.60 2.24
CA VAL A 43 3.59 13.88 1.37
C VAL A 43 3.94 12.55 2.04
N GLU A 44 3.65 11.44 1.39
CA GLU A 44 4.07 10.13 1.86
C GLU A 44 5.53 9.90 1.46
N CYS A 45 6.42 9.78 2.43
CA CYS A 45 7.85 9.85 2.20
C CYS A 45 8.68 8.80 2.95
N TRP A 46 8.04 7.99 3.80
CA TRP A 46 8.77 7.06 4.65
C TRP A 46 7.94 5.81 4.97
N GLY A 47 8.61 4.74 5.40
CA GLY A 47 7.97 3.47 5.73
C GLY A 47 8.97 2.31 5.75
N GLY A 48 8.45 1.07 5.91
CA GLY A 48 9.28 -0.11 6.04
C GLY A 48 10.19 -0.40 4.86
N ALA A 49 9.65 -0.29 3.64
CA ALA A 49 10.46 -0.50 2.43
C ALA A 49 11.53 0.58 2.25
N THR A 50 11.24 1.82 2.63
CA THR A 50 12.20 2.93 2.63
C THR A 50 13.34 2.65 3.60
N PHE A 51 13.00 2.25 4.83
CA PHE A 51 13.97 1.92 5.86
C PHE A 51 14.90 0.79 5.39
N ASP A 52 14.32 -0.26 4.86
CA ASP A 52 15.05 -1.43 4.36
C ASP A 52 15.95 -1.09 3.16
N ALA A 53 15.42 -0.31 2.19
CA ALA A 53 16.19 0.10 1.01
C ALA A 53 17.36 1.03 1.34
N CYS A 54 17.19 1.97 2.26
CA CYS A 54 18.27 2.83 2.75
C CYS A 54 19.44 2.00 3.27
N LEU A 55 19.16 1.03 4.14
CA LEU A 55 20.20 0.20 4.76
C LEU A 55 20.83 -0.82 3.80
N ARG A 56 20.02 -1.49 2.97
CA ARG A 56 20.50 -2.63 2.16
C ARG A 56 21.09 -2.24 0.82
N PHE A 57 20.62 -1.15 0.23
CA PHE A 57 20.90 -0.86 -1.17
C PHE A 57 21.47 0.54 -1.42
N LEU A 58 21.10 1.51 -0.58
CA LEU A 58 21.48 2.90 -0.80
C LEU A 58 22.63 3.36 0.08
N ASN A 59 23.00 2.57 1.09
CA ASN A 59 23.99 2.94 2.10
C ASN A 59 23.67 4.30 2.77
N GLU A 60 22.38 4.50 3.09
CA GLU A 60 21.86 5.69 3.74
C GLU A 60 21.32 5.35 5.12
N ASP A 61 21.41 6.31 6.06
CA ASP A 61 20.67 6.24 7.31
C ASP A 61 19.22 6.68 7.08
N PRO A 62 18.22 5.78 7.29
CA PRO A 62 16.82 6.12 7.09
C PRO A 62 16.31 7.23 8.04
N TRP A 63 16.88 7.38 9.21
CA TRP A 63 16.54 8.44 10.15
C TRP A 63 17.08 9.80 9.70
N ASP A 64 18.30 9.83 9.14
CA ASP A 64 18.85 11.06 8.53
C ASP A 64 18.01 11.51 7.34
N ARG A 65 17.57 10.56 6.49
CA ARG A 65 16.62 10.87 5.42
C ARG A 65 15.38 11.57 5.97
N LEU A 66 14.74 11.02 7.00
CA LEU A 66 13.53 11.60 7.59
C LEU A 66 13.80 13.01 8.16
N ARG A 67 14.91 13.20 8.84
CA ARG A 67 15.30 14.52 9.37
C ARG A 67 15.55 15.55 8.28
N ILE A 68 16.17 15.14 7.16
CA ILE A 68 16.38 16.00 5.99
C ILE A 68 15.03 16.38 5.38
N LEU A 69 14.14 15.42 5.14
CA LEU A 69 12.79 15.67 4.62
C LEU A 69 12.02 16.65 5.50
N ARG A 70 12.06 16.46 6.82
CA ARG A 70 11.41 17.39 7.78
C ARG A 70 11.99 18.78 7.73
N ARG A 71 13.31 18.90 7.65
CA ARG A 71 13.99 20.20 7.59
C ARG A 71 13.65 20.98 6.33
N GLU A 72 13.63 20.29 5.19
CA GLU A 72 13.37 20.91 3.87
C GLU A 72 11.89 21.13 3.57
N MET A 73 11.00 20.42 4.25
CA MET A 73 9.53 20.57 4.11
C MET A 73 8.89 20.87 5.49
N PRO A 74 9.20 22.04 6.09
CA PRO A 74 8.71 22.35 7.44
C PRO A 74 7.19 22.60 7.52
N HIS A 75 6.52 22.96 6.43
CA HIS A 75 5.11 23.31 6.40
C HIS A 75 4.20 22.17 5.93
N THR A 76 4.76 21.16 5.28
CA THR A 76 4.02 20.01 4.73
C THR A 76 3.96 18.88 5.74
N LYS A 77 2.80 18.28 5.93
CA LYS A 77 2.67 17.07 6.74
C LYS A 77 3.38 15.91 6.09
N LEU A 78 4.27 15.26 6.85
CA LEU A 78 4.99 14.06 6.42
C LEU A 78 4.25 12.81 6.87
N GLN A 79 4.03 11.90 5.94
CA GLN A 79 3.30 10.67 6.16
C GLN A 79 4.21 9.46 5.98
N MET A 80 4.02 8.45 6.84
CA MET A 80 4.65 7.14 6.70
C MET A 80 3.62 6.04 6.56
N LEU A 81 4.02 4.95 5.89
CA LEU A 81 3.31 3.68 5.90
C LEU A 81 3.86 2.79 7.01
N PHE A 82 2.96 2.17 7.79
CA PHE A 82 3.29 1.37 8.95
C PHE A 82 2.51 0.04 8.95
N ARG A 83 3.20 -1.08 9.12
CA ARG A 83 2.60 -2.43 8.99
C ARG A 83 2.06 -2.95 10.31
N GLY A 84 1.22 -2.17 11.00
CA GLY A 84 0.61 -2.60 12.27
C GLY A 84 1.62 -3.22 13.22
N GLN A 85 1.32 -4.38 13.79
CA GLN A 85 2.21 -5.08 14.72
C GLN A 85 3.52 -5.57 14.10
N ASN A 86 3.61 -5.61 12.76
CA ASN A 86 4.84 -5.95 12.04
C ASN A 86 5.80 -4.76 11.90
N MET A 87 5.38 -3.54 12.26
CA MET A 87 6.19 -2.31 12.14
C MET A 87 6.76 -2.14 10.71
N LEU A 88 8.05 -2.32 10.58
CA LEU A 88 8.81 -2.29 9.32
C LEU A 88 9.10 -3.68 8.75
N GLY A 89 8.84 -4.73 9.53
CA GLY A 89 9.25 -6.10 9.24
C GLY A 89 8.13 -6.98 8.68
N TYR A 90 8.36 -8.28 8.80
CA TYR A 90 7.50 -9.34 8.26
C TYR A 90 6.99 -10.28 9.36
N ARG A 91 7.13 -9.90 10.62
CA ARG A 91 6.65 -10.62 11.81
C ARG A 91 6.23 -9.63 12.89
N HIS A 92 5.45 -10.09 13.87
CA HIS A 92 5.06 -9.25 15.00
C HIS A 92 6.26 -8.87 15.87
N TYR A 93 6.29 -7.62 16.28
CA TYR A 93 7.20 -7.09 17.29
C TYR A 93 6.48 -6.95 18.63
N ALA A 94 7.23 -6.86 19.73
CA ALA A 94 6.68 -6.57 21.03
C ALA A 94 6.13 -5.13 21.10
N ASP A 95 5.11 -4.91 21.93
CA ASP A 95 4.41 -3.63 22.02
C ASP A 95 5.34 -2.47 22.40
N ASP A 96 6.23 -2.69 23.35
CA ASP A 96 7.20 -1.67 23.82
C ASP A 96 8.16 -1.23 22.70
N VAL A 97 8.59 -2.16 21.86
CA VAL A 97 9.43 -1.85 20.67
C VAL A 97 8.65 -1.01 19.67
N LEU A 98 7.40 -1.38 19.43
CA LEU A 98 6.51 -0.66 18.53
C LEU A 98 6.22 0.75 19.04
N GLU A 99 5.88 0.90 20.31
CA GLU A 99 5.65 2.21 20.95
C GLU A 99 6.88 3.12 20.85
N TYR A 100 8.05 2.57 21.13
CA TYR A 100 9.31 3.32 21.04
C TYR A 100 9.64 3.75 19.61
N PHE A 101 9.38 2.86 18.62
CA PHE A 101 9.58 3.20 17.21
C PHE A 101 8.63 4.31 16.74
N VAL A 102 7.35 4.26 17.12
CA VAL A 102 6.38 5.32 16.82
C VAL A 102 6.80 6.65 17.45
N GLN A 103 7.19 6.64 18.72
CA GLN A 103 7.72 7.82 19.42
C GLN A 103 8.89 8.45 18.65
N LYS A 104 9.86 7.64 18.22
CA LYS A 104 11.01 8.13 17.46
C LYS A 104 10.64 8.63 16.06
N SER A 105 9.69 7.99 15.41
CA SER A 105 9.20 8.43 14.10
C SER A 105 8.56 9.82 14.17
N VAL A 106 7.71 10.05 15.15
CA VAL A 106 7.07 11.36 15.38
C VAL A 106 8.11 12.41 15.78
N ALA A 107 9.01 12.09 16.70
CA ALA A 107 10.07 12.99 17.14
C ALA A 107 11.02 13.42 16.01
N ASN A 108 11.19 12.61 14.98
CA ASN A 108 12.00 12.90 13.80
C ASN A 108 11.23 13.52 12.64
N GLY A 109 9.92 13.77 12.78
CA GLY A 109 9.17 14.61 11.85
C GLY A 109 7.96 13.98 11.18
N ILE A 110 7.54 12.77 11.52
CA ILE A 110 6.31 12.17 11.00
C ILE A 110 5.10 12.80 11.68
N ASP A 111 4.14 13.27 10.85
CA ASP A 111 2.87 13.85 11.28
C ASP A 111 1.71 12.86 11.17
N ILE A 112 1.71 12.02 10.11
CA ILE A 112 0.65 11.07 9.81
C ILE A 112 1.24 9.67 9.74
N ILE A 113 0.66 8.75 10.50
CA ILE A 113 1.03 7.33 10.46
C ILE A 113 -0.15 6.58 9.83
N ARG A 114 0.05 6.09 8.60
CA ARG A 114 -0.89 5.20 7.91
C ARG A 114 -0.59 3.77 8.33
N ILE A 115 -1.49 3.20 9.11
CA ILE A 115 -1.34 1.89 9.73
C ILE A 115 -2.22 0.89 8.98
N PHE A 116 -1.66 -0.24 8.55
CA PHE A 116 -2.43 -1.30 7.92
C PHE A 116 -2.05 -2.68 8.47
N ASP A 117 -2.98 -3.61 8.35
CA ASP A 117 -2.73 -5.03 8.55
C ASP A 117 -3.10 -5.82 7.29
N ALA A 118 -2.26 -6.78 6.93
CA ALA A 118 -2.47 -7.60 5.73
C ALA A 118 -3.74 -8.46 5.80
N LEU A 119 -4.21 -8.78 7.00
CA LEU A 119 -5.42 -9.59 7.22
C LEU A 119 -6.65 -8.76 7.58
N ASN A 120 -6.53 -7.43 7.68
CA ASN A 120 -7.53 -6.55 8.25
C ASN A 120 -7.94 -6.96 9.70
N ASP A 121 -7.00 -7.48 10.46
CA ASP A 121 -7.21 -7.81 11.86
C ASP A 121 -6.96 -6.58 12.74
N ILE A 122 -8.03 -5.99 13.28
CA ILE A 122 -7.95 -4.75 14.06
C ILE A 122 -7.03 -4.88 15.28
N ARG A 123 -6.90 -6.09 15.85
CA ARG A 123 -6.04 -6.35 17.01
C ARG A 123 -4.56 -6.05 16.71
N ASN A 124 -4.14 -6.26 15.46
CA ASN A 124 -2.78 -5.98 15.00
C ASN A 124 -2.50 -4.47 14.82
N LEU A 125 -3.51 -3.62 14.96
CA LEU A 125 -3.41 -2.16 14.75
C LEU A 125 -3.50 -1.36 16.04
N GLU A 126 -4.08 -1.92 17.09
CA GLU A 126 -4.43 -1.20 18.34
C GLU A 126 -3.23 -0.54 19.00
N THR A 127 -2.11 -1.25 19.17
CA THR A 127 -0.90 -0.71 19.79
C THR A 127 -0.35 0.46 19.00
N ALA A 128 -0.31 0.34 17.67
CA ALA A 128 0.18 1.40 16.78
C ALA A 128 -0.71 2.66 16.83
N VAL A 129 -2.04 2.49 16.86
CA VAL A 129 -2.99 3.61 16.98
C VAL A 129 -2.81 4.32 18.32
N LYS A 130 -2.77 3.57 19.42
CA LYS A 130 -2.55 4.13 20.76
C LYS A 130 -1.22 4.89 20.85
N ALA A 131 -0.16 4.32 20.31
CA ALA A 131 1.17 4.95 20.28
C ALA A 131 1.16 6.25 19.45
N ALA A 132 0.58 6.24 18.25
CA ALA A 132 0.47 7.42 17.41
C ALA A 132 -0.32 8.55 18.10
N LYS A 133 -1.45 8.23 18.71
CA LYS A 133 -2.28 9.20 19.46
C LYS A 133 -1.54 9.76 20.67
N LYS A 134 -0.82 8.93 21.42
CA LYS A 134 -0.01 9.33 22.57
C LYS A 134 1.06 10.35 22.20
N GLU A 135 1.67 10.20 21.04
CA GLU A 135 2.70 11.11 20.53
C GLU A 135 2.13 12.32 19.77
N GLY A 136 0.79 12.46 19.68
CA GLY A 136 0.12 13.56 19.01
C GLY A 136 0.12 13.49 17.48
N ALA A 137 0.47 12.34 16.90
CA ALA A 137 0.40 12.11 15.46
C ALA A 137 -1.04 11.78 15.01
N HIS A 138 -1.33 12.04 13.74
CA HIS A 138 -2.56 11.61 13.09
C HIS A 138 -2.48 10.11 12.81
N ALA A 139 -3.37 9.34 13.43
CA ALA A 139 -3.49 7.90 13.21
C ALA A 139 -4.50 7.62 12.10
N GLN A 140 -4.02 7.21 10.93
CA GLN A 140 -4.86 6.75 9.83
C GLN A 140 -4.79 5.23 9.75
N ILE A 141 -5.94 4.56 9.73
CA ILE A 141 -6.00 3.12 9.46
C ILE A 141 -6.38 2.91 7.99
N ALA A 142 -5.58 2.09 7.30
CA ALA A 142 -5.85 1.67 5.94
C ALA A 142 -6.56 0.31 5.92
N ILE A 143 -7.66 0.24 5.18
CA ILE A 143 -8.35 -1.00 4.84
C ILE A 143 -7.59 -1.63 3.67
N SER A 144 -7.06 -2.83 3.84
CA SER A 144 -6.49 -3.60 2.73
C SER A 144 -7.64 -4.10 1.85
N TYR A 145 -7.91 -3.36 0.77
CA TYR A 145 -9.02 -3.67 -0.14
C TYR A 145 -8.69 -4.89 -1.02
N THR A 146 -9.66 -5.77 -1.16
CA THR A 146 -9.57 -6.93 -2.05
C THR A 146 -10.96 -7.43 -2.43
N LEU A 147 -11.02 -8.37 -3.37
CA LEU A 147 -12.23 -9.03 -3.84
C LEU A 147 -12.32 -10.46 -3.30
N GLY A 148 -13.52 -11.00 -3.24
CA GLY A 148 -13.82 -12.36 -2.82
C GLY A 148 -15.15 -12.45 -2.06
N GLU A 149 -15.65 -13.66 -1.86
CA GLU A 149 -16.97 -13.92 -1.27
C GLU A 149 -17.13 -13.33 0.15
N VAL A 150 -16.04 -13.25 0.90
CA VAL A 150 -16.02 -12.68 2.27
C VAL A 150 -15.98 -11.16 2.29
N PHE A 151 -15.53 -10.52 1.21
CA PHE A 151 -15.31 -9.07 1.14
C PHE A 151 -16.54 -8.34 0.60
N THR A 152 -17.65 -8.49 1.31
CA THR A 152 -18.92 -7.83 1.02
C THR A 152 -18.88 -6.35 1.43
N GLU A 153 -19.83 -5.56 0.94
CA GLU A 153 -20.01 -4.19 1.41
C GLU A 153 -20.18 -4.13 2.94
N GLN A 154 -20.95 -5.07 3.51
CA GLN A 154 -21.13 -5.15 4.96
C GLN A 154 -19.83 -5.44 5.71
N TYR A 155 -18.96 -6.29 5.16
CA TYR A 155 -17.62 -6.55 5.75
C TYR A 155 -16.84 -5.24 5.88
N TYR A 156 -16.83 -4.40 4.83
CA TYR A 156 -16.10 -3.13 4.87
C TYR A 156 -16.76 -2.10 5.79
N ILE A 157 -18.08 -2.06 5.85
CA ILE A 157 -18.83 -1.22 6.80
C ILE A 157 -18.48 -1.59 8.25
N ASP A 158 -18.53 -2.87 8.58
CA ASP A 158 -18.25 -3.35 9.93
C ASP A 158 -16.78 -3.10 10.32
N TYR A 159 -15.86 -3.27 9.37
CA TYR A 159 -14.47 -2.98 9.62
C TYR A 159 -14.20 -1.48 9.79
N ALA A 160 -14.83 -0.63 8.98
CA ALA A 160 -14.72 0.83 9.11
C ALA A 160 -15.23 1.34 10.47
N LYS A 161 -16.35 0.80 10.97
CA LYS A 161 -16.86 1.11 12.32
C LYS A 161 -15.86 0.72 13.41
N ARG A 162 -15.27 -0.47 13.32
CA ARG A 162 -14.24 -0.91 14.26
C ARG A 162 -12.98 -0.03 14.21
N ILE A 163 -12.62 0.48 13.03
CA ILE A 163 -11.53 1.44 12.87
C ILE A 163 -11.84 2.75 13.61
N GLU A 164 -13.04 3.29 13.44
CA GLU A 164 -13.47 4.50 14.16
C GLU A 164 -13.51 4.27 15.67
N GLU A 165 -14.05 3.14 16.13
CA GLU A 165 -14.06 2.73 17.53
C GLU A 165 -12.65 2.56 18.12
N ALA A 166 -11.68 2.12 17.34
CA ALA A 166 -10.28 2.02 17.74
C ALA A 166 -9.59 3.39 17.93
N GLY A 167 -10.25 4.50 17.57
CA GLY A 167 -9.77 5.86 17.75
C GLY A 167 -8.94 6.40 16.60
N ALA A 168 -9.03 5.82 15.42
CA ALA A 168 -8.40 6.38 14.21
C ALA A 168 -8.93 7.78 13.88
N ASP A 169 -8.06 8.64 13.38
CA ASP A 169 -8.43 10.00 12.96
C ASP A 169 -8.97 10.04 11.52
N SER A 170 -8.63 9.04 10.71
CA SER A 170 -9.15 8.88 9.34
C SER A 170 -9.01 7.43 8.87
N ILE A 171 -9.73 7.10 7.80
CA ILE A 171 -9.67 5.80 7.11
C ILE A 171 -9.08 6.00 5.73
N CYS A 172 -8.19 5.11 5.31
CA CYS A 172 -7.75 4.98 3.92
C CYS A 172 -8.31 3.69 3.31
N ILE A 173 -9.02 3.80 2.19
CA ILE A 173 -9.30 2.65 1.34
C ILE A 173 -8.03 2.41 0.52
N LYS A 174 -7.34 1.31 0.78
CA LYS A 174 -6.03 1.00 0.18
C LYS A 174 -6.14 -0.15 -0.82
N ASP A 175 -6.23 0.19 -2.10
CA ASP A 175 -6.32 -0.72 -3.23
C ASP A 175 -4.96 -0.90 -3.90
N MET A 176 -4.14 -1.78 -3.35
CA MET A 176 -2.79 -2.06 -3.86
C MET A 176 -2.78 -2.81 -5.18
N ALA A 177 -3.78 -3.63 -5.45
CA ALA A 177 -3.85 -4.47 -6.64
C ALA A 177 -4.63 -3.83 -7.79
N ALA A 178 -5.07 -2.58 -7.63
CA ALA A 178 -5.91 -1.86 -8.61
C ALA A 178 -7.20 -2.62 -8.98
N LEU A 179 -7.88 -3.14 -7.97
CA LEU A 179 -9.08 -3.96 -8.12
C LEU A 179 -10.39 -3.17 -8.13
N LEU A 180 -10.36 -1.93 -7.65
CA LEU A 180 -11.50 -1.03 -7.70
C LEU A 180 -11.88 -0.69 -9.13
N THR A 181 -13.18 -0.75 -9.41
CA THR A 181 -13.77 -0.14 -10.59
C THR A 181 -14.46 1.18 -10.20
N PRO A 182 -14.73 2.10 -11.15
CA PRO A 182 -15.32 3.39 -10.82
C PRO A 182 -16.65 3.31 -10.06
N TYR A 183 -17.55 2.43 -10.50
CA TYR A 183 -18.87 2.29 -9.87
C TYR A 183 -18.83 1.50 -8.56
N GLU A 184 -17.90 0.56 -8.41
CA GLU A 184 -17.65 -0.08 -7.12
C GLU A 184 -17.08 0.91 -6.09
N THR A 185 -16.17 1.78 -6.55
CA THR A 185 -15.66 2.88 -5.73
C THR A 185 -16.79 3.79 -5.23
N GLU A 186 -17.71 4.17 -6.12
CA GLU A 186 -18.88 4.98 -5.77
C GLU A 186 -19.71 4.30 -4.67
N ARG A 187 -20.04 3.02 -4.85
CA ARG A 187 -20.84 2.26 -3.87
C ARG A 187 -20.13 2.17 -2.51
N LEU A 188 -18.88 1.74 -2.53
CA LEU A 188 -18.11 1.54 -1.31
C LEU A 188 -17.92 2.85 -0.53
N VAL A 189 -17.53 3.93 -1.21
CA VAL A 189 -17.33 5.23 -0.56
C VAL A 189 -18.64 5.75 0.05
N LYS A 190 -19.76 5.69 -0.68
CA LYS A 190 -21.07 6.08 -0.14
C LYS A 190 -21.47 5.25 1.09
N ALA A 191 -21.24 3.94 1.04
CA ALA A 191 -21.52 3.06 2.16
C ALA A 191 -20.69 3.42 3.39
N LEU A 192 -19.38 3.63 3.23
CA LEU A 192 -18.49 4.01 4.35
C LEU A 192 -18.79 5.41 4.88
N LYS A 193 -19.05 6.40 4.02
CA LYS A 193 -19.44 7.76 4.45
C LYS A 193 -20.76 7.77 5.23
N GLY A 194 -21.66 6.84 4.95
CA GLY A 194 -22.89 6.63 5.72
C GLY A 194 -22.69 5.89 7.05
N ALA A 195 -21.56 5.21 7.22
CA ALA A 195 -21.30 4.34 8.37
C ALA A 195 -20.39 4.96 9.44
N VAL A 196 -19.50 5.88 9.06
CA VAL A 196 -18.51 6.52 9.94
C VAL A 196 -18.50 8.05 9.77
N ASN A 197 -17.98 8.76 10.79
CA ASN A 197 -17.91 10.22 10.80
C ASN A 197 -16.51 10.77 10.53
N ILE A 198 -15.49 9.92 10.54
CA ILE A 198 -14.10 10.33 10.29
C ILE A 198 -13.83 10.45 8.79
N PRO A 199 -12.85 11.28 8.38
CA PRO A 199 -12.49 11.45 6.97
C PRO A 199 -12.09 10.14 6.29
N ILE A 200 -12.38 10.05 4.98
CA ILE A 200 -12.02 8.92 4.12
C ILE A 200 -11.05 9.38 3.05
N GLN A 201 -9.93 8.68 2.94
CA GLN A 201 -8.91 8.83 1.92
C GLN A 201 -8.97 7.64 0.96
N LEU A 202 -8.74 7.90 -0.33
CA LEU A 202 -8.73 6.86 -1.36
C LEU A 202 -7.33 6.72 -1.97
N HIS A 203 -6.81 5.51 -1.89
CA HIS A 203 -5.54 5.10 -2.46
C HIS A 203 -5.78 3.92 -3.40
N THR A 204 -5.48 4.08 -4.67
CA THR A 204 -5.57 3.01 -5.66
C THR A 204 -4.43 3.08 -6.66
N HIS A 205 -3.82 1.92 -6.97
CA HIS A 205 -2.78 1.81 -7.98
C HIS A 205 -3.36 1.85 -9.39
N TYR A 206 -2.51 2.13 -10.37
CA TYR A 206 -2.92 2.33 -11.76
C TYR A 206 -2.82 1.07 -12.62
N THR A 207 -2.47 -0.07 -12.06
CA THR A 207 -2.17 -1.30 -12.81
C THR A 207 -3.27 -1.71 -13.78
N SER A 208 -4.54 -1.59 -13.38
CA SER A 208 -5.70 -1.90 -14.25
C SER A 208 -6.07 -0.79 -15.25
N GLY A 209 -5.46 0.40 -15.13
CA GLY A 209 -5.79 1.56 -15.95
C GLY A 209 -6.99 2.38 -15.46
N LEU A 210 -7.59 2.05 -14.33
CA LEU A 210 -8.85 2.64 -13.86
C LEU A 210 -8.69 3.70 -12.76
N ALA A 211 -7.50 3.88 -12.20
CA ALA A 211 -7.31 4.66 -10.98
C ALA A 211 -7.85 6.10 -11.07
N SER A 212 -7.60 6.84 -12.15
CA SER A 212 -8.11 8.22 -12.28
C SER A 212 -9.64 8.28 -12.26
N MET A 213 -10.29 7.32 -12.92
CA MET A 213 -11.77 7.22 -12.92
C MET A 213 -12.30 6.82 -11.53
N CYS A 214 -11.62 5.91 -10.83
CA CYS A 214 -11.97 5.54 -9.47
C CYS A 214 -11.82 6.72 -8.50
N LEU A 215 -10.72 7.48 -8.60
CA LEU A 215 -10.51 8.66 -7.78
C LEU A 215 -11.60 9.71 -8.01
N LEU A 216 -11.95 9.98 -9.29
CA LEU A 216 -13.02 10.92 -9.62
C LEU A 216 -14.36 10.49 -9.02
N LYS A 217 -14.73 9.22 -9.20
CA LYS A 217 -15.97 8.67 -8.61
C LYS A 217 -15.96 8.68 -7.08
N GLY A 218 -14.80 8.41 -6.47
CA GLY A 218 -14.62 8.51 -5.03
C GLY A 218 -14.84 9.94 -4.52
N ILE A 219 -14.28 10.94 -5.20
CA ILE A 219 -14.43 12.37 -4.88
C ILE A 219 -15.90 12.79 -4.97
N GLU A 220 -16.59 12.46 -6.07
CA GLU A 220 -18.01 12.72 -6.25
C GLU A 220 -18.88 12.06 -5.15
N SER A 221 -18.39 10.98 -4.56
CA SER A 221 -19.06 10.22 -3.49
C SER A 221 -18.70 10.68 -2.07
N GLY A 222 -17.80 11.66 -1.93
CA GLY A 222 -17.49 12.28 -0.64
C GLY A 222 -16.12 11.93 -0.05
N VAL A 223 -15.19 11.37 -0.83
CA VAL A 223 -13.80 11.19 -0.40
C VAL A 223 -13.17 12.56 -0.09
N ASP A 224 -12.48 12.63 1.03
CA ASP A 224 -11.89 13.87 1.53
C ASP A 224 -10.46 14.10 0.98
N VAL A 225 -9.69 13.02 0.77
CA VAL A 225 -8.29 13.06 0.31
C VAL A 225 -8.04 11.92 -0.68
N ILE A 226 -7.25 12.18 -1.71
CA ILE A 226 -6.80 11.17 -2.67
C ILE A 226 -5.27 11.08 -2.71
N ASP A 227 -4.76 9.88 -3.00
CA ASP A 227 -3.34 9.63 -3.24
C ASP A 227 -3.05 9.74 -4.74
N THR A 228 -2.01 10.47 -5.07
CA THR A 228 -1.53 10.65 -6.45
C THR A 228 -0.01 10.64 -6.51
N ALA A 229 0.57 10.58 -7.68
CA ALA A 229 2.01 10.70 -7.90
C ALA A 229 2.32 11.69 -9.02
N MET A 230 3.40 12.45 -8.89
CA MET A 230 3.90 13.32 -9.95
C MET A 230 4.04 12.52 -11.26
N SER A 231 3.55 13.08 -12.36
CA SER A 231 3.33 12.35 -13.62
C SER A 231 4.55 11.59 -14.17
N PRO A 232 5.81 12.03 -14.00
CA PRO A 232 6.95 11.25 -14.44
C PRO A 232 7.08 9.87 -13.76
N LEU A 233 6.59 9.73 -12.53
CA LEU A 233 6.60 8.49 -11.75
C LEU A 233 5.18 7.99 -11.43
N ALA A 234 4.21 8.35 -12.26
CA ALA A 234 2.83 7.88 -12.20
C ALA A 234 2.56 6.75 -13.21
N LEU A 235 1.31 6.29 -13.26
CA LEU A 235 0.80 5.24 -14.16
C LEU A 235 1.33 3.82 -13.85
N GLY A 236 0.84 2.87 -14.60
CA GLY A 236 1.22 1.46 -14.47
C GLY A 236 1.11 0.95 -13.04
N THR A 237 2.18 0.43 -12.48
CA THR A 237 2.21 -0.08 -11.10
C THR A 237 2.18 1.02 -10.03
N SER A 238 2.30 2.29 -10.41
CA SER A 238 2.24 3.46 -9.53
C SER A 238 0.79 3.98 -9.39
N HIS A 239 0.61 5.31 -9.39
CA HIS A 239 -0.66 6.00 -9.10
C HIS A 239 -1.14 6.88 -10.23
N ALA A 240 -2.33 7.47 -10.05
CA ALA A 240 -2.82 8.51 -10.95
C ALA A 240 -1.91 9.75 -10.90
N PRO A 241 -1.70 10.44 -12.05
CA PRO A 241 -0.86 11.62 -12.10
C PRO A 241 -1.45 12.78 -11.30
N THR A 242 -0.66 13.37 -10.41
CA THR A 242 -1.08 14.51 -9.56
C THR A 242 -1.57 15.67 -10.40
N GLU A 243 -0.80 16.11 -11.39
CA GLU A 243 -1.14 17.28 -12.22
C GLU A 243 -2.44 17.07 -13.00
N SER A 244 -2.67 15.85 -13.49
CA SER A 244 -3.88 15.50 -14.24
C SER A 244 -5.12 15.55 -13.34
N MET A 245 -5.01 15.01 -12.12
CA MET A 245 -6.12 15.04 -11.17
C MET A 245 -6.42 16.48 -10.72
N VAL A 246 -5.40 17.28 -10.42
CA VAL A 246 -5.56 18.70 -10.07
C VAL A 246 -6.23 19.46 -11.22
N ALA A 247 -5.77 19.29 -12.45
CA ALA A 247 -6.35 19.93 -13.63
C ALA A 247 -7.80 19.51 -13.87
N ALA A 248 -8.13 18.24 -13.68
CA ALA A 248 -9.48 17.72 -13.87
C ALA A 248 -10.49 18.30 -12.84
N LEU A 249 -10.03 18.66 -11.64
CA LEU A 249 -10.87 19.20 -10.57
C LEU A 249 -10.92 20.75 -10.56
N GLN A 250 -10.02 21.40 -11.30
CA GLN A 250 -9.90 22.87 -11.29
C GLN A 250 -11.19 23.54 -11.75
N GLY A 251 -11.66 24.53 -10.99
CA GLY A 251 -12.88 25.27 -11.29
C GLY A 251 -14.19 24.52 -10.98
N THR A 252 -14.12 23.31 -10.43
CA THR A 252 -15.27 22.55 -9.94
C THR A 252 -15.47 22.76 -8.44
N GLU A 253 -16.56 22.22 -7.90
CA GLU A 253 -16.78 22.21 -6.45
C GLU A 253 -15.73 21.38 -5.68
N TYR A 254 -14.99 20.53 -6.37
CA TYR A 254 -13.94 19.66 -5.82
C TYR A 254 -12.52 20.23 -6.00
N ASP A 255 -12.40 21.47 -6.44
CA ASP A 255 -11.11 22.13 -6.72
C ASP A 255 -10.14 21.98 -5.55
N THR A 256 -8.96 21.46 -5.83
CA THR A 256 -7.91 21.29 -4.81
C THR A 256 -7.26 22.59 -4.38
N GLY A 257 -7.34 23.63 -5.22
CA GLY A 257 -6.67 24.92 -5.02
C GLY A 257 -5.17 24.88 -5.17
N LEU A 258 -4.59 23.78 -5.70
CA LEU A 258 -3.15 23.66 -5.95
C LEU A 258 -2.76 24.38 -7.24
N ASP A 259 -1.56 24.99 -7.25
CA ASP A 259 -1.03 25.71 -8.40
C ASP A 259 -0.39 24.77 -9.42
N LEU A 260 -1.01 24.62 -10.58
CA LEU A 260 -0.49 23.79 -11.69
C LEU A 260 0.88 24.25 -12.21
N LYS A 261 1.21 25.54 -12.12
CA LYS A 261 2.54 26.03 -12.54
C LYS A 261 3.62 25.51 -11.60
N LEU A 262 3.36 25.55 -10.29
CA LEU A 262 4.27 25.02 -9.29
C LEU A 262 4.43 23.50 -9.42
N LEU A 263 3.33 22.78 -9.68
CA LEU A 263 3.38 21.36 -9.98
C LEU A 263 4.18 21.05 -11.26
N THR A 264 4.13 21.92 -12.27
CA THR A 264 4.93 21.76 -13.49
C THR A 264 6.42 21.85 -13.21
N GLU A 265 6.86 22.74 -12.34
CA GLU A 265 8.28 22.81 -11.93
C GLU A 265 8.74 21.51 -11.27
N ILE A 266 7.92 20.96 -10.39
CA ILE A 266 8.19 19.69 -9.72
C ILE A 266 8.22 18.53 -10.73
N ARG A 267 7.25 18.51 -11.65
CA ARG A 267 7.18 17.53 -12.73
C ARG A 267 8.45 17.57 -13.59
N ASP A 268 8.91 18.73 -13.98
CA ASP A 268 10.09 18.88 -14.84
C ASP A 268 11.35 18.34 -14.15
N TYR A 269 11.48 18.54 -12.85
CA TYR A 269 12.54 17.91 -12.06
C TYR A 269 12.46 16.38 -12.10
N PHE A 270 11.31 15.79 -11.75
CA PHE A 270 11.15 14.34 -11.77
C PHE A 270 11.25 13.73 -13.17
N MET A 271 11.01 14.51 -14.24
CA MET A 271 11.26 14.06 -15.61
C MET A 271 12.74 13.79 -15.86
N THR A 272 13.63 14.59 -15.29
CA THR A 272 15.08 14.34 -15.37
C THR A 272 15.46 13.04 -14.68
N LEU A 273 14.88 12.77 -13.50
CA LEU A 273 15.12 11.52 -12.78
C LEU A 273 14.54 10.32 -13.53
N ARG A 274 13.31 10.42 -14.06
CA ARG A 274 12.73 9.37 -14.90
C ARG A 274 13.64 8.99 -16.06
N LYS A 275 14.16 9.99 -16.78
CA LYS A 275 15.11 9.76 -17.87
C LYS A 275 16.34 9.00 -17.38
N LYS A 276 16.95 9.45 -16.28
CA LYS A 276 18.10 8.79 -15.65
C LYS A 276 17.79 7.32 -15.31
N TYR A 277 16.62 7.04 -14.72
CA TYR A 277 16.23 5.69 -14.33
C TYR A 277 15.98 4.77 -15.52
N ILE A 278 15.40 5.29 -16.61
CA ILE A 278 15.21 4.52 -17.85
C ILE A 278 16.57 4.24 -18.51
N ASP A 279 17.40 5.24 -18.65
CA ASP A 279 18.71 5.12 -19.30
C ASP A 279 19.64 4.14 -18.55
N SER A 280 19.53 4.09 -17.23
CA SER A 280 20.29 3.14 -16.38
C SER A 280 19.68 1.74 -16.30
N GLY A 281 18.47 1.54 -16.84
CA GLY A 281 17.73 0.28 -16.71
C GLY A 281 17.11 0.04 -15.34
N LEU A 282 17.15 1.04 -14.43
CA LEU A 282 16.51 0.93 -13.11
C LEU A 282 14.98 0.95 -13.21
N LEU A 283 14.42 1.74 -14.12
CA LEU A 283 13.01 1.77 -14.47
C LEU A 283 12.79 1.04 -15.81
N ASP A 284 12.12 -0.10 -15.75
CA ASP A 284 11.61 -0.77 -16.96
C ASP A 284 10.35 -0.04 -17.44
N PRO A 285 10.32 0.54 -18.67
CA PRO A 285 9.13 1.21 -19.19
C PRO A 285 7.87 0.35 -19.23
N LYS A 286 8.00 -0.98 -19.23
CA LYS A 286 6.85 -1.90 -19.17
C LYS A 286 6.04 -1.73 -17.89
N LEU A 287 6.64 -1.30 -16.80
CA LEU A 287 5.97 -1.04 -15.53
C LEU A 287 5.06 0.20 -15.58
N LEU A 288 5.18 1.04 -16.61
CA LEU A 288 4.33 2.20 -16.85
C LEU A 288 3.08 1.85 -17.69
N ALA A 289 3.03 0.64 -18.24
CA ALA A 289 1.86 0.15 -18.97
C ALA A 289 0.73 -0.25 -18.01
N VAL A 290 -0.49 -0.29 -18.54
CA VAL A 290 -1.68 -0.76 -17.81
C VAL A 290 -2.16 -2.09 -18.38
N ASP A 291 -2.75 -2.92 -17.53
CA ASP A 291 -3.32 -4.20 -17.92
C ASP A 291 -4.61 -4.48 -17.13
N ALA A 292 -5.75 -4.41 -17.82
CA ALA A 292 -7.06 -4.70 -17.23
C ALA A 292 -7.20 -6.16 -16.76
N ASN A 293 -6.33 -7.08 -17.21
CA ASN A 293 -6.31 -8.45 -16.70
C ASN A 293 -5.93 -8.53 -15.21
N ALA A 294 -5.38 -7.47 -14.62
CA ALA A 294 -5.20 -7.36 -13.19
C ALA A 294 -6.50 -7.63 -12.40
N LEU A 295 -7.66 -7.26 -12.97
CA LEU A 295 -8.98 -7.52 -12.39
C LEU A 295 -9.36 -9.02 -12.42
N ILE A 296 -8.83 -9.77 -13.38
CA ILE A 296 -9.08 -11.21 -13.51
C ILE A 296 -8.20 -12.01 -12.56
N TYR A 297 -6.91 -11.75 -12.57
CA TYR A 297 -5.94 -12.48 -11.75
C TYR A 297 -5.93 -12.02 -10.30
N GLN A 298 -6.37 -10.79 -10.01
CA GLN A 298 -6.43 -10.19 -8.67
C GLN A 298 -5.06 -10.19 -7.94
N VAL A 299 -3.98 -10.13 -8.70
CA VAL A 299 -2.62 -10.19 -8.22
C VAL A 299 -1.94 -8.82 -8.40
N PRO A 300 -1.37 -8.23 -7.33
CA PRO A 300 -0.64 -6.97 -7.44
C PRO A 300 0.50 -7.03 -8.46
N GLY A 301 0.75 -5.94 -9.18
CA GLY A 301 1.79 -5.88 -10.22
C GLY A 301 3.19 -6.28 -9.71
N GLY A 302 3.56 -5.85 -8.50
CA GLY A 302 4.81 -6.25 -7.87
C GLY A 302 4.90 -7.77 -7.56
N MET A 303 3.76 -8.39 -7.25
CA MET A 303 3.71 -9.84 -7.07
C MET A 303 3.92 -10.59 -8.39
N LEU A 304 3.33 -10.12 -9.49
CA LEU A 304 3.52 -10.73 -10.83
C LEU A 304 5.00 -10.75 -11.22
N SER A 305 5.70 -9.65 -11.05
CA SER A 305 7.14 -9.53 -11.33
C SER A 305 7.96 -10.50 -10.47
N ASN A 306 7.58 -10.67 -9.21
CA ASN A 306 8.25 -11.58 -8.29
C ASN A 306 8.02 -13.05 -8.66
N LEU A 307 6.79 -13.43 -9.02
CA LEU A 307 6.45 -14.78 -9.50
C LEU A 307 7.21 -15.14 -10.77
N LEU A 308 7.28 -14.24 -11.74
CA LEU A 308 8.06 -14.41 -12.97
C LEU A 308 9.55 -14.63 -12.66
N SER A 309 10.10 -13.83 -11.74
CA SER A 309 11.50 -13.96 -11.34
C SER A 309 11.79 -15.31 -10.69
N GLN A 310 10.93 -15.77 -9.78
CA GLN A 310 11.08 -17.08 -9.13
C GLN A 310 11.00 -18.23 -10.14
N LEU A 311 10.05 -18.18 -11.07
CA LEU A 311 9.90 -19.18 -12.11
C LEU A 311 11.11 -19.20 -13.07
N LYS A 312 11.64 -18.03 -13.43
CA LYS A 312 12.84 -17.91 -14.25
C LYS A 312 14.07 -18.52 -13.57
N GLN A 313 14.24 -18.25 -12.28
CA GLN A 313 15.33 -18.87 -11.49
C GLN A 313 15.20 -20.39 -11.40
N ALA A 314 13.98 -20.90 -11.35
CA ALA A 314 13.70 -22.34 -11.35
C ALA A 314 13.74 -22.98 -12.76
N GLY A 315 13.98 -22.21 -13.82
CA GLY A 315 13.93 -22.71 -15.21
C GLY A 315 12.54 -23.17 -15.66
N LYS A 316 11.48 -22.58 -15.09
CA LYS A 316 10.07 -22.98 -15.27
C LYS A 316 9.16 -21.79 -15.70
N SER A 317 9.71 -20.88 -16.50
CA SER A 317 8.94 -19.69 -16.97
C SER A 317 7.69 -20.05 -17.75
N ASP A 318 7.64 -21.23 -18.38
CA ASP A 318 6.48 -21.80 -19.07
C ASP A 318 5.28 -22.10 -18.14
N LYS A 319 5.53 -22.20 -16.82
CA LYS A 319 4.51 -22.49 -15.81
C LYS A 319 3.79 -21.25 -15.26
N PHE A 320 4.07 -20.07 -15.79
CA PHE A 320 3.54 -18.82 -15.24
C PHE A 320 2.02 -18.78 -15.18
N GLU A 321 1.33 -19.18 -16.26
CA GLU A 321 -0.15 -19.21 -16.28
C GLU A 321 -0.75 -20.23 -15.29
N GLU A 322 -0.08 -21.36 -15.09
CA GLU A 322 -0.50 -22.35 -14.08
C GLU A 322 -0.39 -21.78 -12.67
N VAL A 323 0.69 -21.04 -12.39
CA VAL A 323 0.88 -20.35 -11.09
C VAL A 323 -0.20 -19.29 -10.89
N LEU A 324 -0.54 -18.50 -11.90
CA LEU A 324 -1.61 -17.50 -11.80
C LEU A 324 -2.96 -18.13 -11.48
N LYS A 325 -3.25 -19.32 -11.98
CA LYS A 325 -4.48 -20.08 -11.65
C LYS A 325 -4.42 -20.71 -10.26
N GLU A 326 -3.23 -21.03 -9.77
CA GLU A 326 -3.05 -21.63 -8.44
C GLU A 326 -3.11 -20.58 -7.32
N VAL A 327 -2.71 -19.34 -7.55
CA VAL A 327 -2.73 -18.25 -6.54
C VAL A 327 -4.11 -18.08 -5.91
N PRO A 328 -5.23 -17.96 -6.64
CA PRO A 328 -6.56 -17.85 -6.04
C PRO A 328 -6.93 -19.06 -5.17
N ARG A 329 -6.50 -20.25 -5.55
CA ARG A 329 -6.79 -21.50 -4.81
C ARG A 329 -6.02 -21.52 -3.49
N VAL A 330 -4.73 -21.19 -3.51
CA VAL A 330 -3.91 -21.09 -2.30
C VAL A 330 -4.44 -20.00 -1.37
N ARG A 331 -4.88 -18.88 -1.95
CA ARG A 331 -5.50 -17.78 -1.20
C ARG A 331 -6.78 -18.25 -0.49
N ALA A 332 -7.65 -18.98 -1.17
CA ALA A 332 -8.87 -19.54 -0.58
C ALA A 332 -8.54 -20.51 0.55
N ASP A 333 -7.62 -21.45 0.34
CA ASP A 333 -7.17 -22.41 1.36
C ASP A 333 -6.59 -21.72 2.61
N ALA A 334 -5.98 -20.55 2.44
CA ALA A 334 -5.40 -19.73 3.51
C ALA A 334 -6.42 -18.81 4.22
N GLY A 335 -7.71 -18.91 3.96
CA GLY A 335 -8.74 -18.07 4.58
C GLY A 335 -8.88 -16.70 3.96
N PHE A 336 -8.65 -16.56 2.65
CA PHE A 336 -8.83 -15.36 1.83
C PHE A 336 -8.04 -14.12 2.28
N PRO A 337 -6.74 -14.22 2.62
CA PRO A 337 -5.98 -13.03 2.96
C PRO A 337 -5.94 -12.04 1.78
N PRO A 338 -6.04 -10.73 2.01
CA PRO A 338 -5.69 -9.74 1.00
C PRO A 338 -4.25 -9.95 0.52
N LEU A 339 -4.01 -9.77 -0.80
CA LEU A 339 -2.68 -9.95 -1.38
C LEU A 339 -1.87 -8.65 -1.28
N VAL A 340 -1.46 -8.32 -0.08
CA VAL A 340 -0.57 -7.22 0.29
C VAL A 340 0.65 -7.78 1.04
N THR A 341 1.67 -6.98 1.29
CA THR A 341 2.84 -7.43 2.07
C THR A 341 2.43 -7.76 3.52
N PRO A 342 2.78 -8.92 4.10
CA PRO A 342 3.59 -10.01 3.52
C PRO A 342 2.78 -11.13 2.84
N THR A 343 1.46 -11.13 2.92
CA THR A 343 0.60 -12.22 2.46
C THR A 343 0.71 -12.51 0.97
N SER A 344 0.91 -11.49 0.14
CA SER A 344 1.15 -11.65 -1.30
C SER A 344 2.37 -12.52 -1.59
N GLN A 345 3.45 -12.33 -0.84
CA GLN A 345 4.67 -13.13 -0.99
C GLN A 345 4.46 -14.56 -0.48
N ILE A 346 3.79 -14.71 0.66
CA ILE A 346 3.51 -16.02 1.28
C ILE A 346 2.66 -16.88 0.35
N VAL A 347 1.55 -16.35 -0.12
CA VAL A 347 0.62 -17.05 -1.04
C VAL A 347 1.30 -17.31 -2.39
N GLY A 348 1.98 -16.33 -2.94
CA GLY A 348 2.65 -16.46 -4.23
C GLY A 348 3.74 -17.53 -4.23
N THR A 349 4.60 -17.52 -3.24
CA THR A 349 5.68 -18.53 -3.12
C THR A 349 5.10 -19.93 -2.95
N GLN A 350 4.05 -20.09 -2.14
CA GLN A 350 3.40 -21.38 -1.98
C GLN A 350 2.76 -21.87 -3.29
N ALA A 351 2.12 -20.98 -4.06
CA ALA A 351 1.55 -21.30 -5.37
C ALA A 351 2.64 -21.78 -6.36
N VAL A 352 3.79 -21.11 -6.38
CA VAL A 352 4.94 -21.54 -7.20
C VAL A 352 5.39 -22.94 -6.82
N PHE A 353 5.56 -23.25 -5.54
CA PHE A 353 5.94 -24.59 -5.10
C PHE A 353 4.91 -25.66 -5.48
N ASN A 354 3.61 -25.36 -5.32
CA ASN A 354 2.54 -26.29 -5.69
C ASN A 354 2.62 -26.66 -7.17
N VAL A 355 2.90 -25.70 -8.05
CA VAL A 355 2.98 -25.92 -9.49
C VAL A 355 4.30 -26.60 -9.89
N ILE A 356 5.43 -26.13 -9.39
CA ILE A 356 6.75 -26.68 -9.77
C ILE A 356 6.90 -28.14 -9.36
N LEU A 357 6.39 -28.50 -8.17
CA LEU A 357 6.47 -29.86 -7.63
C LEU A 357 5.37 -30.80 -8.15
N GLY A 358 4.41 -30.28 -8.90
CA GLY A 358 3.30 -31.03 -9.49
C GLY A 358 2.29 -31.58 -8.50
N GLU A 359 2.40 -31.26 -7.23
CA GLU A 359 1.49 -31.69 -6.16
C GLU A 359 1.29 -30.55 -5.15
N ARG A 360 0.02 -30.23 -4.86
CA ARG A 360 -0.34 -29.17 -3.93
C ARG A 360 0.06 -29.52 -2.50
N TYR A 361 0.83 -28.60 -1.89
CA TYR A 361 1.31 -28.71 -0.50
C TYR A 361 2.22 -29.92 -0.24
N LYS A 362 2.90 -30.43 -1.26
CA LYS A 362 3.98 -31.42 -1.11
C LYS A 362 5.13 -30.85 -0.27
N THR A 363 5.42 -29.58 -0.51
CA THR A 363 6.30 -28.77 0.34
C THR A 363 5.53 -27.54 0.80
N VAL A 364 5.53 -27.29 2.11
CA VAL A 364 4.89 -26.14 2.74
C VAL A 364 5.97 -25.20 3.23
N THR A 365 5.91 -23.93 2.80
CA THR A 365 6.85 -22.92 3.27
C THR A 365 6.59 -22.61 4.75
N LYS A 366 7.64 -22.22 5.47
CA LYS A 366 7.55 -21.85 6.88
C LYS A 366 6.55 -20.70 7.09
N GLU A 367 6.58 -19.71 6.20
CA GLU A 367 5.74 -18.55 6.23
C GLU A 367 4.26 -18.92 5.98
N PHE A 368 3.99 -19.80 5.01
CA PHE A 368 2.64 -20.28 4.75
C PHE A 368 2.09 -21.10 5.93
N LYS A 369 2.91 -21.96 6.51
CA LYS A 369 2.57 -22.69 7.74
C LYS A 369 2.26 -21.72 8.89
N GLY A 370 3.05 -20.65 9.04
CA GLY A 370 2.82 -19.59 10.01
C GLY A 370 1.49 -18.87 9.79
N LEU A 371 1.13 -18.58 8.52
CA LEU A 371 -0.15 -17.96 8.17
C LEU A 371 -1.32 -18.87 8.59
N VAL A 372 -1.27 -20.15 8.23
CA VAL A 372 -2.31 -21.13 8.58
C VAL A 372 -2.39 -21.35 10.10
N LYS A 373 -1.26 -21.24 10.80
CA LYS A 373 -1.17 -21.36 12.26
C LYS A 373 -1.80 -20.16 13.00
N GLY A 374 -1.86 -18.98 12.37
CA GLY A 374 -2.35 -17.74 12.99
C GLY A 374 -1.24 -16.80 13.48
N SER A 375 0.03 -17.03 13.10
CA SER A 375 1.17 -16.19 13.51
C SER A 375 1.10 -14.74 13.02
N TYR A 376 0.24 -14.47 12.03
CA TYR A 376 0.02 -13.14 11.46
C TYR A 376 -1.29 -12.50 11.92
N GLY A 377 -2.09 -13.18 12.70
CA GLY A 377 -3.42 -12.77 13.15
C GLY A 377 -4.54 -13.64 12.56
N LYS A 378 -5.77 -13.18 12.77
CA LYS A 378 -6.98 -13.88 12.30
C LYS A 378 -7.21 -13.63 10.82
N THR A 379 -7.35 -14.71 10.06
CA THR A 379 -7.69 -14.64 8.63
C THR A 379 -9.13 -14.14 8.41
N PRO A 380 -9.41 -13.45 7.27
CA PRO A 380 -10.75 -12.92 6.98
C PRO A 380 -11.86 -13.97 6.96
N ALA A 381 -11.55 -15.18 6.47
CA ALA A 381 -12.44 -16.33 6.57
C ALA A 381 -11.80 -17.45 7.41
N PRO A 382 -12.60 -18.32 8.02
CA PRO A 382 -12.09 -19.50 8.69
C PRO A 382 -11.34 -20.41 7.70
N ILE A 383 -10.20 -20.93 8.13
CA ILE A 383 -9.47 -21.96 7.36
C ILE A 383 -10.14 -23.31 7.66
N ASP A 384 -10.34 -24.09 6.59
CA ASP A 384 -10.91 -25.44 6.73
C ASP A 384 -10.14 -26.28 7.77
N PRO A 385 -10.80 -26.90 8.74
CA PRO A 385 -10.14 -27.62 9.82
C PRO A 385 -9.30 -28.80 9.36
N GLU A 386 -9.73 -29.53 8.31
CA GLU A 386 -8.96 -30.68 7.78
C GLU A 386 -7.72 -30.18 7.06
N PHE A 387 -7.86 -29.09 6.28
CA PHE A 387 -6.72 -28.46 5.65
C PHE A 387 -5.74 -27.90 6.68
N ARG A 388 -6.23 -27.23 7.71
CA ARG A 388 -5.38 -26.72 8.80
C ARG A 388 -4.59 -27.86 9.47
N LYS A 389 -5.26 -28.96 9.78
CA LYS A 389 -4.61 -30.16 10.34
C LYS A 389 -3.55 -30.75 9.39
N LYS A 390 -3.87 -30.81 8.10
CA LYS A 390 -2.91 -31.27 7.09
C LYS A 390 -1.62 -30.44 7.07
N ILE A 391 -1.74 -29.11 7.18
CA ILE A 391 -0.60 -28.18 7.11
C ILE A 391 0.19 -28.15 8.43
N LEU A 392 -0.51 -28.13 9.56
CA LEU A 392 0.12 -27.98 10.89
C LEU A 392 0.61 -29.29 11.49
N GLY A 393 0.00 -30.43 11.13
CA GLY A 393 0.22 -31.71 11.81
C GLY A 393 -0.25 -31.64 13.26
N ASP A 394 0.65 -31.87 14.20
CA ASP A 394 0.38 -31.86 15.65
C ASP A 394 0.53 -30.45 16.28
N GLU A 395 0.91 -29.43 15.52
CA GLU A 395 1.06 -28.08 16.05
C GLU A 395 -0.31 -27.45 16.31
N GLN A 396 -0.43 -26.79 17.46
CA GLN A 396 -1.66 -26.08 17.83
C GLN A 396 -1.75 -24.72 17.12
N PRO A 397 -2.94 -24.33 16.64
CA PRO A 397 -3.17 -22.97 16.14
C PRO A 397 -2.94 -21.93 17.23
N ILE A 398 -2.62 -20.71 16.82
CA ILE A 398 -2.58 -19.52 17.67
C ILE A 398 -3.95 -18.84 17.53
N GLU A 399 -4.62 -18.55 18.65
CA GLU A 399 -5.92 -17.86 18.72
C GLU A 399 -5.77 -16.35 18.85
#